data_750ce593f8c0cf8ddb380404e7b5290e
#
_entry.id   750ce593f8c0cf8ddb380404e7b5290e
#
_cell.length_a   1.000
_cell.length_b   1.000
_cell.length_c   1.000
_cell.angle_alpha   90.00
_cell.angle_beta   90.00
_cell.angle_gamma   90.00
#
_symmetry.space_group_name_H-M   'P 1'
#
loop_
_entity.id
_entity.type
_entity.pdbx_description
1 polymer ?
#
loop_
_entity_poly.entity_id
_entity_poly.type
_entity_poly.pdbx_seq_one_letter_code
_entity_poly.pdbx_strand_id
1 'polypeptide(L)'
;MSELFTPYKIGPVELRNRTIRSAAFEAMCPGQRPSQELFDYHTAVARGGIGMTTVAYAAVCQSGLSFENQLWMREEIVPELKKLTDAIHAEGAKASIQLGHCGNMSHRTICGCMPYGASRGFNLYSPTFVQKMNMKQINEVADAYGRAVELAIEAGFDAIEIHAGHGYLISQFLSPYTNKRRDEFGGSLENRMRFMRMCVSKAVEAGKGKVALFAKLNTRDGFKGGQETDELIEVAKELRNLGIEAIVLSGGFVSRHPQYVMRGQFPVKPIVHYFPWNKWWLKLGVGLAGKIVAPTVPFKPLFFMEDALKFRAAMPDFPFVYVGGVISRETADEAIEKGFPMIQMGRAVLEDTDFVNKMEADEKHCSGCEHSNFCIGRMYSKSMQCHKHCEDITPGLVKAVEKINAQNDKMERKLGYKK
;
A
#
# COMPACT_ATOMS: atom_id res chain seq x y z
N MET A 1 6.35 21.72 -21.57
CA MET A 1 6.57 20.31 -21.13
C MET A 1 6.02 20.17 -19.73
N SER A 2 5.32 19.10 -19.42
CA SER A 2 4.82 18.85 -18.07
C SER A 2 5.98 18.57 -17.12
N GLU A 3 5.91 19.13 -15.91
CA GLU A 3 6.88 18.83 -14.85
C GLU A 3 6.91 17.35 -14.46
N LEU A 4 5.84 16.58 -14.73
CA LEU A 4 5.73 15.15 -14.42
C LEU A 4 6.93 14.35 -14.96
N PHE A 5 7.42 14.68 -16.15
CA PHE A 5 8.52 13.98 -16.83
C PHE A 5 9.89 14.64 -16.63
N THR A 6 10.00 15.57 -15.68
CA THR A 6 11.29 16.15 -15.28
C THR A 6 11.89 15.36 -14.11
N PRO A 7 13.24 15.28 -14.01
CA PRO A 7 13.88 14.64 -12.85
C PRO A 7 13.47 15.30 -11.53
N TYR A 8 13.44 14.50 -10.47
CA TYR A 8 13.18 14.99 -9.12
C TYR A 8 14.10 14.33 -8.11
N LYS A 9 14.77 15.15 -7.27
CA LYS A 9 15.66 14.68 -6.23
C LYS A 9 14.94 14.62 -4.87
N ILE A 10 15.06 13.48 -4.20
CA ILE A 10 14.56 13.25 -2.84
C ILE A 10 15.63 12.54 -2.00
N GLY A 11 16.05 13.17 -0.89
CA GLY A 11 17.18 12.67 -0.12
C GLY A 11 18.43 12.46 -1.01
N PRO A 12 19.09 11.30 -0.95
CA PRO A 12 20.23 10.97 -1.78
C PRO A 12 19.85 10.50 -3.21
N VAL A 13 18.57 10.38 -3.54
CA VAL A 13 18.08 9.71 -4.76
C VAL A 13 17.55 10.72 -5.76
N GLU A 14 17.90 10.54 -7.04
CA GLU A 14 17.33 11.28 -8.17
C GLU A 14 16.50 10.33 -9.03
N LEU A 15 15.22 10.66 -9.21
CA LEU A 15 14.30 9.97 -10.09
C LEU A 15 14.35 10.59 -11.48
N ARG A 16 14.27 9.77 -12.56
CA ARG A 16 14.23 10.25 -13.95
C ARG A 16 12.97 11.05 -14.27
N ASN A 17 11.88 10.81 -13.55
CA ASN A 17 10.62 11.55 -13.60
C ASN A 17 9.87 11.42 -12.26
N ARG A 18 8.74 12.10 -12.10
CA ARG A 18 8.01 12.22 -10.83
C ARG A 18 6.97 11.11 -10.60
N THR A 19 7.09 9.98 -11.30
CA THR A 19 6.12 8.87 -11.21
C THR A 19 6.67 7.72 -10.38
N ILE A 20 5.81 7.14 -9.53
CA ILE A 20 6.16 6.01 -8.66
C ILE A 20 5.07 4.93 -8.80
N ARG A 21 5.48 3.66 -9.00
CA ARG A 21 4.57 2.53 -8.81
C ARG A 21 4.27 2.39 -7.32
N SER A 22 2.99 2.56 -6.97
CA SER A 22 2.55 2.48 -5.57
C SER A 22 2.70 1.07 -5.03
N ALA A 23 3.16 0.97 -3.79
CA ALA A 23 3.16 -0.28 -3.06
C ALA A 23 1.75 -0.90 -3.03
N ALA A 24 1.59 -2.05 -3.63
CA ALA A 24 0.40 -2.89 -3.60
C ALA A 24 0.85 -4.34 -3.52
N PHE A 25 0.31 -5.10 -2.59
CA PHE A 25 0.73 -6.48 -2.34
C PHE A 25 0.63 -7.33 -3.60
N GLU A 26 1.75 -7.85 -4.09
CA GLU A 26 1.82 -8.59 -5.36
C GLU A 26 1.42 -10.06 -5.23
N ALA A 27 1.58 -10.68 -4.06
CA ALA A 27 1.45 -12.13 -3.84
C ALA A 27 2.37 -12.98 -4.75
N MET A 28 3.52 -12.43 -5.13
CA MET A 28 4.50 -13.03 -6.06
C MET A 28 5.73 -13.60 -5.34
N CYS A 29 5.61 -13.95 -4.05
CA CYS A 29 6.72 -14.45 -3.25
C CYS A 29 6.42 -15.82 -2.63
N PRO A 30 6.23 -16.88 -3.44
CA PRO A 30 6.01 -18.24 -2.92
C PRO A 30 7.18 -18.66 -2.03
N GLY A 31 6.87 -19.28 -0.88
CA GLY A 31 7.89 -19.59 0.13
C GLY A 31 8.57 -18.35 0.73
N GLN A 32 7.93 -17.19 0.62
CA GLN A 32 8.42 -15.88 1.12
C GLN A 32 9.76 -15.46 0.49
N ARG A 33 10.00 -15.84 -0.77
CA ARG A 33 11.18 -15.50 -1.58
C ARG A 33 10.75 -14.82 -2.87
N PRO A 34 11.55 -13.90 -3.43
CA PRO A 34 11.27 -13.31 -4.74
C PRO A 34 11.16 -14.39 -5.81
N SER A 35 10.11 -14.35 -6.62
CA SER A 35 9.91 -15.26 -7.75
C SER A 35 10.29 -14.61 -9.08
N GLN A 36 10.41 -15.42 -10.14
CA GLN A 36 10.61 -14.89 -11.50
C GLN A 36 9.46 -13.94 -11.91
N GLU A 37 8.21 -14.24 -11.51
CA GLU A 37 7.06 -13.37 -11.78
C GLU A 37 7.22 -11.98 -11.16
N LEU A 38 7.78 -11.89 -9.94
CA LEU A 38 8.09 -10.60 -9.31
C LEU A 38 9.15 -9.82 -10.10
N PHE A 39 10.19 -10.50 -10.57
CA PHE A 39 11.23 -9.91 -11.42
C PHE A 39 10.64 -9.38 -12.72
N ASP A 40 9.90 -10.21 -13.42
CA ASP A 40 9.31 -9.87 -14.73
C ASP A 40 8.37 -8.66 -14.59
N TYR A 41 7.54 -8.64 -13.54
CA TYR A 41 6.62 -7.55 -13.28
C TYR A 41 7.34 -6.22 -13.02
N HIS A 42 8.28 -6.17 -12.06
CA HIS A 42 8.96 -4.92 -11.72
C HIS A 42 9.90 -4.44 -12.84
N THR A 43 10.53 -5.34 -13.58
CA THR A 43 11.34 -5.01 -14.75
C THR A 43 10.48 -4.45 -15.88
N ALA A 44 9.30 -5.05 -16.15
CA ALA A 44 8.36 -4.52 -17.14
C ALA A 44 7.85 -3.12 -16.76
N VAL A 45 7.52 -2.89 -15.49
CA VAL A 45 7.12 -1.56 -14.98
C VAL A 45 8.27 -0.54 -15.13
N ALA A 46 9.51 -0.95 -14.84
CA ALA A 46 10.68 -0.09 -15.00
C ALA A 46 10.91 0.29 -16.48
N ARG A 47 10.84 -0.69 -17.39
CA ARG A 47 10.92 -0.48 -18.84
C ARG A 47 9.79 0.42 -19.34
N GLY A 48 8.61 0.32 -18.74
CA GLY A 48 7.41 1.12 -19.04
C GLY A 48 7.48 2.59 -18.62
N GLY A 49 8.66 3.10 -18.26
CA GLY A 49 8.91 4.54 -18.06
C GLY A 49 8.78 5.04 -16.62
N ILE A 50 8.39 4.19 -15.65
CA ILE A 50 8.22 4.64 -14.26
C ILE A 50 9.54 5.20 -13.68
N GLY A 51 9.48 6.28 -12.89
CA GLY A 51 10.66 6.83 -12.20
C GLY A 51 11.16 5.93 -11.07
N MET A 52 10.24 5.33 -10.31
CA MET A 52 10.56 4.40 -9.23
C MET A 52 9.48 3.32 -9.10
N THR A 53 9.89 2.06 -8.87
CA THR A 53 8.95 0.98 -8.57
C THR A 53 9.10 0.48 -7.14
N THR A 54 7.98 0.33 -6.41
CA THR A 54 7.99 -0.08 -4.99
C THR A 54 7.54 -1.52 -4.83
N VAL A 55 8.44 -2.41 -4.44
CA VAL A 55 8.12 -3.79 -4.05
C VAL A 55 7.26 -3.78 -2.78
N ALA A 56 6.17 -4.52 -2.73
CA ALA A 56 5.21 -4.39 -1.64
C ALA A 56 4.54 -5.68 -1.18
N TYR A 57 4.24 -5.70 0.10
CA TYR A 57 5.11 -5.11 1.12
C TYR A 57 5.91 -6.22 1.76
N ALA A 58 7.12 -5.95 2.14
CA ALA A 58 7.90 -6.90 2.91
C ALA A 58 7.56 -6.75 4.40
N ALA A 59 7.23 -7.85 5.07
CA ALA A 59 7.14 -7.86 6.51
C ALA A 59 8.51 -7.65 7.13
N VAL A 60 8.64 -6.79 8.15
CA VAL A 60 9.92 -6.53 8.83
C VAL A 60 10.41 -7.74 9.64
N CYS A 61 9.50 -8.65 10.02
CA CYS A 61 9.78 -9.91 10.69
C CYS A 61 8.65 -10.90 10.42
N GLN A 62 8.84 -12.18 10.74
CA GLN A 62 7.86 -13.24 10.46
C GLN A 62 6.48 -12.97 11.07
N SER A 63 6.42 -12.44 12.31
CA SER A 63 5.15 -12.09 12.95
C SER A 63 4.35 -11.01 12.21
N GLY A 64 4.99 -10.27 11.31
CA GLY A 64 4.38 -9.24 10.46
C GLY A 64 3.76 -9.74 9.16
N LEU A 65 3.85 -11.01 8.84
CA LEU A 65 3.25 -11.60 7.64
C LEU A 65 1.73 -11.60 7.69
N SER A 66 1.07 -11.22 6.59
CA SER A 66 -0.40 -11.30 6.42
C SER A 66 -0.84 -12.38 5.43
N PHE A 67 0.03 -12.78 4.50
CA PHE A 67 -0.25 -13.77 3.45
C PHE A 67 0.91 -14.76 3.28
N GLU A 68 0.61 -15.96 2.76
CA GLU A 68 1.60 -17.03 2.53
C GLU A 68 2.66 -16.64 1.50
N ASN A 69 2.25 -15.97 0.42
CA ASN A 69 3.12 -15.55 -0.68
C ASN A 69 3.63 -14.11 -0.51
N GLN A 70 3.87 -13.71 0.73
CA GLN A 70 4.39 -12.40 1.08
C GLN A 70 5.87 -12.45 1.41
N LEU A 71 6.61 -11.46 0.94
CA LEU A 71 8.00 -11.27 1.31
C LEU A 71 8.14 -10.90 2.79
N TRP A 72 9.19 -11.37 3.47
CA TRP A 72 9.65 -10.82 4.75
C TRP A 72 11.17 -10.72 4.79
N MET A 73 11.66 -9.64 5.41
CA MET A 73 13.07 -9.28 5.39
C MET A 73 13.90 -10.20 6.28
N ARG A 74 14.88 -10.85 5.68
CA ARG A 74 15.87 -11.71 6.31
C ARG A 74 17.11 -11.84 5.42
N GLU A 75 18.24 -12.24 6.00
CA GLU A 75 19.52 -12.29 5.31
C GLU A 75 19.51 -13.20 4.08
N GLU A 76 18.83 -14.34 4.15
CA GLU A 76 18.86 -15.36 3.11
C GLU A 76 18.22 -14.93 1.77
N ILE A 77 17.45 -13.85 1.76
CA ILE A 77 16.82 -13.35 0.51
C ILE A 77 17.51 -12.12 -0.08
N VAL A 78 18.49 -11.56 0.63
CA VAL A 78 19.24 -10.37 0.16
C VAL A 78 19.86 -10.58 -1.22
N PRO A 79 20.52 -11.72 -1.51
CA PRO A 79 21.10 -11.95 -2.84
C PRO A 79 20.08 -11.97 -3.98
N GLU A 80 18.86 -12.48 -3.73
CA GLU A 80 17.78 -12.49 -4.74
C GLU A 80 17.20 -11.08 -4.91
N LEU A 81 16.98 -10.36 -3.81
CA LEU A 81 16.54 -8.97 -3.87
C LEU A 81 17.55 -8.07 -4.58
N LYS A 82 18.85 -8.32 -4.39
CA LYS A 82 19.92 -7.61 -5.11
C LYS A 82 19.79 -7.80 -6.63
N LYS A 83 19.54 -9.02 -7.09
CA LYS A 83 19.29 -9.27 -8.51
C LYS A 83 18.06 -8.53 -9.02
N LEU A 84 17.01 -8.44 -8.21
CA LEU A 84 15.79 -7.69 -8.56
C LEU A 84 16.09 -6.20 -8.71
N THR A 85 16.77 -5.59 -7.75
CA THR A 85 17.14 -4.16 -7.82
C THR A 85 18.07 -3.89 -9.00
N ASP A 86 19.05 -4.75 -9.28
CA ASP A 86 19.92 -4.62 -10.44
C ASP A 86 19.15 -4.69 -11.76
N ALA A 87 18.14 -5.58 -11.88
CA ALA A 87 17.28 -5.67 -13.06
C ALA A 87 16.41 -4.41 -13.23
N ILE A 88 15.88 -3.83 -12.16
CA ILE A 88 15.12 -2.57 -12.18
C ILE A 88 16.03 -1.41 -12.61
N HIS A 89 17.24 -1.33 -12.06
CA HIS A 89 18.22 -0.29 -12.41
C HIS A 89 18.66 -0.37 -13.88
N ALA A 90 18.82 -1.59 -14.42
CA ALA A 90 19.17 -1.78 -15.83
C ALA A 90 18.14 -1.17 -16.79
N GLU A 91 16.87 -1.05 -16.38
CA GLU A 91 15.81 -0.37 -17.14
C GLU A 91 15.68 1.13 -16.79
N GLY A 92 16.62 1.68 -16.03
CA GLY A 92 16.72 3.11 -15.71
C GLY A 92 15.76 3.62 -14.64
N ALA A 93 15.00 2.76 -13.96
CA ALA A 93 14.15 3.14 -12.83
C ALA A 93 14.89 2.96 -11.49
N LYS A 94 14.39 3.64 -10.45
CA LYS A 94 14.82 3.42 -9.06
C LYS A 94 14.00 2.31 -8.41
N ALA A 95 14.63 1.58 -7.50
CA ALA A 95 14.02 0.50 -6.74
C ALA A 95 13.65 0.97 -5.32
N SER A 96 12.41 0.79 -4.93
CA SER A 96 11.92 1.02 -3.56
C SER A 96 11.30 -0.23 -2.97
N ILE A 97 11.29 -0.34 -1.66
CA ILE A 97 10.58 -1.40 -0.94
C ILE A 97 9.73 -0.82 0.18
N GLN A 98 8.47 -1.29 0.29
CA GLN A 98 7.62 -0.95 1.42
C GLN A 98 7.84 -1.95 2.56
N LEU A 99 8.17 -1.44 3.74
CA LEU A 99 8.37 -2.20 4.97
C LEU A 99 7.20 -2.02 5.93
N GLY A 100 6.67 -3.13 6.44
CA GLY A 100 5.51 -3.08 7.31
C GLY A 100 5.37 -4.30 8.24
N HIS A 101 4.38 -4.23 9.11
CA HIS A 101 3.93 -5.31 9.98
C HIS A 101 2.40 -5.31 9.99
N CYS A 102 1.77 -6.43 9.61
CA CYS A 102 0.31 -6.48 9.45
C CYS A 102 -0.49 -6.31 10.75
N GLY A 103 0.16 -6.55 11.90
CA GLY A 103 -0.52 -6.47 13.19
C GLY A 103 -1.65 -7.49 13.32
N ASN A 104 -2.85 -7.00 13.65
CA ASN A 104 -4.03 -7.83 13.88
C ASN A 104 -4.64 -8.45 12.59
N MET A 105 -4.07 -8.17 11.43
CA MET A 105 -4.60 -8.66 10.14
C MET A 105 -3.98 -9.99 9.71
N SER A 106 -3.10 -10.58 10.51
CA SER A 106 -2.51 -11.89 10.24
C SER A 106 -3.40 -13.05 10.70
N HIS A 107 -2.96 -14.25 10.35
CA HIS A 107 -3.47 -15.51 10.88
C HIS A 107 -2.32 -16.33 11.48
N ARG A 108 -2.59 -17.05 12.60
CA ARG A 108 -1.56 -17.80 13.33
C ARG A 108 -0.74 -18.74 12.44
N THR A 109 -1.37 -19.35 11.45
CA THR A 109 -0.72 -20.29 10.51
C THR A 109 0.24 -19.61 9.54
N ILE A 110 0.16 -18.29 9.40
CA ILE A 110 0.99 -17.48 8.50
C ILE A 110 2.13 -16.83 9.28
N CYS A 111 1.81 -16.10 10.34
CA CYS A 111 2.81 -15.39 11.13
C CYS A 111 3.51 -16.23 12.21
N GLY A 112 3.14 -17.52 12.36
CA GLY A 112 3.79 -18.45 13.29
C GLY A 112 3.51 -18.22 14.77
N CYS A 113 2.72 -17.20 15.13
CA CYS A 113 2.38 -16.83 16.50
C CYS A 113 0.93 -16.35 16.59
N MET A 114 0.44 -16.04 17.80
CA MET A 114 -0.80 -15.30 17.94
C MET A 114 -0.59 -13.88 17.39
N PRO A 115 -1.42 -13.40 16.44
CA PRO A 115 -1.27 -12.08 15.85
C PRO A 115 -1.18 -10.98 16.90
N TYR A 116 -0.32 -10.00 16.66
CA TYR A 116 -0.11 -8.85 17.53
C TYR A 116 -1.05 -7.71 17.16
N GLY A 117 -1.37 -6.87 18.14
CA GLY A 117 -2.10 -5.63 17.92
C GLY A 117 -1.83 -4.65 19.05
N ALA A 118 -2.22 -3.40 18.87
CA ALA A 118 -2.15 -2.40 19.92
C ALA A 118 -2.93 -2.85 21.16
N SER A 119 -4.08 -3.51 20.94
CA SER A 119 -4.93 -4.03 22.03
C SER A 119 -5.38 -5.46 21.75
N ARG A 120 -5.81 -6.16 22.82
CA ARG A 120 -6.47 -7.47 22.67
C ARG A 120 -7.80 -7.32 21.95
N GLY A 121 -8.13 -8.28 21.08
CA GLY A 121 -9.40 -8.26 20.37
C GLY A 121 -9.60 -9.49 19.48
N PHE A 122 -10.63 -9.41 18.65
CA PHE A 122 -10.90 -10.36 17.60
C PHE A 122 -11.03 -9.60 16.28
N ASN A 123 -10.28 -10.04 15.26
CA ASN A 123 -10.34 -9.43 13.94
C ASN A 123 -11.25 -10.24 13.03
N LEU A 124 -12.35 -9.64 12.58
CA LEU A 124 -13.31 -10.27 11.67
C LEU A 124 -12.79 -10.41 10.23
N TYR A 125 -11.88 -9.55 9.80
CA TYR A 125 -11.30 -9.59 8.45
C TYR A 125 -10.42 -10.84 8.25
N SER A 126 -9.63 -11.18 9.27
CA SER A 126 -8.86 -12.42 9.35
C SER A 126 -9.28 -13.12 10.64
N PRO A 127 -10.40 -13.88 10.65
CA PRO A 127 -11.05 -14.33 11.88
C PRO A 127 -10.08 -14.99 12.86
N THR A 128 -9.52 -14.20 13.75
CA THR A 128 -8.47 -14.60 14.69
C THR A 128 -8.50 -13.75 15.95
N PHE A 129 -8.09 -14.34 17.05
CA PHE A 129 -7.81 -13.62 18.28
C PHE A 129 -6.48 -12.88 18.16
N VAL A 130 -6.45 -11.67 18.74
CA VAL A 130 -5.30 -10.77 18.72
C VAL A 130 -4.83 -10.55 20.15
N GLN A 131 -3.54 -10.69 20.39
CA GLN A 131 -2.95 -10.35 21.69
C GLN A 131 -2.44 -8.89 21.70
N LYS A 132 -2.62 -8.22 22.83
CA LYS A 132 -1.99 -6.93 23.12
C LYS A 132 -0.48 -7.14 23.20
N MET A 133 0.30 -6.35 22.45
CA MET A 133 1.76 -6.38 22.52
C MET A 133 2.26 -5.95 23.90
N ASN A 134 3.21 -6.69 24.45
CA ASN A 134 4.00 -6.31 25.62
C ASN A 134 5.25 -5.53 25.21
N MET A 135 6.00 -4.98 26.18
CA MET A 135 7.19 -4.16 25.92
C MET A 135 8.28 -4.90 25.14
N LYS A 136 8.49 -6.20 25.44
CA LYS A 136 9.47 -7.01 24.70
C LYS A 136 9.11 -7.07 23.22
N GLN A 137 7.86 -7.39 22.88
CA GLN A 137 7.37 -7.45 21.50
C GLN A 137 7.40 -6.08 20.79
N ILE A 138 7.08 -4.99 21.52
CA ILE A 138 7.18 -3.62 21.00
C ILE A 138 8.62 -3.31 20.58
N ASN A 139 9.59 -3.58 21.45
CA ASN A 139 11.01 -3.36 21.16
C ASN A 139 11.51 -4.25 20.00
N GLU A 140 11.19 -5.56 20.04
CA GLU A 140 11.58 -6.51 18.97
C GLU A 140 11.07 -6.06 17.59
N VAL A 141 9.82 -5.58 17.50
CA VAL A 141 9.28 -5.10 16.23
C VAL A 141 9.93 -3.77 15.83
N ALA A 142 10.17 -2.86 16.77
CA ALA A 142 10.86 -1.60 16.48
C ALA A 142 12.28 -1.85 15.94
N ASP A 143 13.05 -2.74 16.59
CA ASP A 143 14.39 -3.12 16.13
C ASP A 143 14.35 -3.83 14.77
N ALA A 144 13.30 -4.62 14.49
CA ALA A 144 13.11 -5.28 13.19
C ALA A 144 12.92 -4.28 12.04
N TYR A 145 12.35 -3.08 12.27
CA TYR A 145 12.29 -2.03 11.25
C TYR A 145 13.71 -1.54 10.87
N GLY A 146 14.58 -1.29 11.85
CA GLY A 146 15.97 -0.92 11.58
C GLY A 146 16.71 -2.00 10.80
N ARG A 147 16.64 -3.25 11.27
CA ARG A 147 17.27 -4.39 10.59
C ARG A 147 16.74 -4.59 9.17
N ALA A 148 15.44 -4.45 8.95
CA ALA A 148 14.85 -4.56 7.62
C ALA A 148 15.35 -3.47 6.65
N VAL A 149 15.58 -2.25 7.14
CA VAL A 149 16.19 -1.16 6.36
C VAL A 149 17.64 -1.47 6.00
N GLU A 150 18.45 -1.98 6.94
CA GLU A 150 19.83 -2.39 6.65
C GLU A 150 19.89 -3.45 5.54
N LEU A 151 19.05 -4.49 5.64
CA LEU A 151 18.98 -5.55 4.62
C LEU A 151 18.47 -5.03 3.27
N ALA A 152 17.55 -4.06 3.26
CA ALA A 152 17.09 -3.44 2.02
C ALA A 152 18.18 -2.59 1.35
N ILE A 153 19.02 -1.89 2.13
CA ILE A 153 20.19 -1.16 1.62
C ILE A 153 21.21 -2.14 1.03
N GLU A 154 21.50 -3.22 1.73
CA GLU A 154 22.40 -4.28 1.24
C GLU A 154 21.89 -4.91 -0.06
N ALA A 155 20.56 -5.07 -0.18
CA ALA A 155 19.90 -5.54 -1.39
C ALA A 155 19.87 -4.50 -2.52
N GLY A 156 20.38 -3.28 -2.33
CA GLY A 156 20.50 -2.26 -3.37
C GLY A 156 19.24 -1.43 -3.62
N PHE A 157 18.27 -1.39 -2.69
CA PHE A 157 17.13 -0.48 -2.81
C PHE A 157 17.57 0.98 -2.62
N ASP A 158 17.04 1.87 -3.47
CA ASP A 158 17.29 3.32 -3.42
C ASP A 158 16.40 4.02 -2.40
N ALA A 159 15.21 3.47 -2.13
CA ALA A 159 14.23 4.09 -1.24
C ALA A 159 13.49 3.06 -0.38
N ILE A 160 13.07 3.52 0.81
CA ILE A 160 12.30 2.74 1.77
C ILE A 160 10.98 3.47 2.05
N GLU A 161 9.85 2.77 1.94
CA GLU A 161 8.55 3.29 2.33
C GLU A 161 8.06 2.58 3.61
N ILE A 162 8.03 3.29 4.74
CA ILE A 162 7.49 2.76 6.01
C ILE A 162 5.97 2.76 5.96
N HIS A 163 5.34 1.60 6.17
CA HIS A 163 3.89 1.47 6.13
C HIS A 163 3.25 1.90 7.46
N ALA A 164 2.79 3.16 7.54
CA ALA A 164 2.14 3.73 8.71
C ALA A 164 0.61 3.93 8.54
N GLY A 165 0.01 3.38 7.48
CA GLY A 165 -1.40 3.55 7.13
C GLY A 165 -2.20 2.25 7.07
N HIS A 166 -3.40 2.34 6.52
CA HIS A 166 -4.32 1.27 6.10
C HIS A 166 -4.75 0.27 7.18
N GLY A 167 -4.53 0.59 8.47
CA GLY A 167 -4.85 -0.33 9.57
C GLY A 167 -3.81 -1.43 9.80
N TYR A 168 -2.59 -1.27 9.29
CA TYR A 168 -1.45 -2.10 9.67
C TYR A 168 -0.90 -1.70 11.03
N LEU A 169 0.10 -2.38 11.59
CA LEU A 169 0.43 -2.30 13.00
C LEU A 169 0.70 -0.87 13.50
N ILE A 170 1.49 -0.06 12.81
CA ILE A 170 1.71 1.35 13.18
C ILE A 170 0.38 2.11 13.19
N SER A 171 -0.42 1.98 12.13
CA SER A 171 -1.76 2.58 12.07
C SER A 171 -2.70 2.06 13.17
N GLN A 172 -2.57 0.79 13.59
CA GLN A 172 -3.34 0.23 14.71
C GLN A 172 -2.99 0.87 16.05
N PHE A 173 -1.75 1.27 16.25
CA PHE A 173 -1.36 2.04 17.44
C PHE A 173 -1.83 3.50 17.38
N LEU A 174 -1.78 4.11 16.21
CA LEU A 174 -2.22 5.48 15.99
C LEU A 174 -3.75 5.63 16.14
N SER A 175 -4.53 4.69 15.59
CA SER A 175 -5.99 4.79 15.54
C SER A 175 -6.66 4.52 16.90
N PRO A 176 -7.52 5.43 17.40
CA PRO A 176 -8.29 5.19 18.64
C PRO A 176 -9.31 4.06 18.49
N TYR A 177 -9.61 3.64 17.25
CA TYR A 177 -10.49 2.50 16.99
C TYR A 177 -9.87 1.18 17.46
N THR A 178 -8.60 0.93 17.17
CA THR A 178 -7.88 -0.31 17.53
C THR A 178 -7.05 -0.17 18.81
N ASN A 179 -6.59 1.03 19.14
CA ASN A 179 -5.79 1.27 20.32
C ASN A 179 -6.67 1.64 21.52
N LYS A 180 -6.96 0.65 22.38
CA LYS A 180 -7.72 0.80 23.64
C LYS A 180 -6.80 0.69 24.86
N ARG A 181 -5.50 0.92 24.68
CA ARG A 181 -4.50 0.89 25.77
C ARG A 181 -4.73 2.02 26.77
N ARG A 182 -4.36 1.75 28.03
CA ARG A 182 -4.40 2.73 29.12
C ARG A 182 -3.01 2.97 29.73
N ASP A 183 -1.98 2.47 29.04
CA ASP A 183 -0.57 2.69 29.38
C ASP A 183 0.02 3.79 28.48
N GLU A 184 1.34 3.98 28.55
CA GLU A 184 2.09 5.01 27.81
C GLU A 184 2.01 4.90 26.26
N PHE A 185 1.36 3.87 25.72
CA PHE A 185 1.12 3.68 24.29
C PHE A 185 -0.33 3.94 23.87
N GLY A 186 -1.20 4.45 24.74
CA GLY A 186 -2.61 4.65 24.45
C GLY A 186 -3.21 5.91 25.05
N GLY A 187 -4.48 6.17 24.75
CA GLY A 187 -5.18 7.38 25.18
C GLY A 187 -4.89 8.57 24.29
N SER A 188 -4.05 9.52 24.71
CA SER A 188 -3.71 10.72 23.94
C SER A 188 -3.02 10.39 22.61
N LEU A 189 -3.08 11.30 21.64
CA LEU A 189 -2.36 11.16 20.36
C LEU A 189 -0.86 11.03 20.61
N GLU A 190 -0.32 11.78 21.55
CA GLU A 190 1.10 11.73 21.96
C GLU A 190 1.53 10.31 22.33
N ASN A 191 0.74 9.63 23.16
CA ASN A 191 1.00 8.25 23.55
C ASN A 191 0.80 7.26 22.38
N ARG A 192 -0.22 7.47 21.55
CA ARG A 192 -0.49 6.60 20.40
C ARG A 192 0.61 6.70 19.34
N MET A 193 1.31 7.83 19.23
CA MET A 193 2.48 8.02 18.35
C MET A 193 3.75 7.33 18.87
N ARG A 194 3.84 6.96 20.13
CA ARG A 194 5.07 6.41 20.75
C ARG A 194 5.62 5.18 20.02
N PHE A 195 4.76 4.22 19.66
CA PHE A 195 5.19 3.04 18.90
C PHE A 195 5.71 3.40 17.51
N MET A 196 5.02 4.31 16.82
CA MET A 196 5.48 4.83 15.51
C MET A 196 6.86 5.47 15.64
N ARG A 197 7.08 6.31 16.65
CA ARG A 197 8.40 6.93 16.92
C ARG A 197 9.49 5.89 17.07
N MET A 198 9.26 4.84 17.86
CA MET A 198 10.24 3.77 18.05
C MET A 198 10.60 3.09 16.73
N CYS A 199 9.61 2.69 15.92
CA CYS A 199 9.83 2.02 14.63
C CYS A 199 10.54 2.94 13.63
N VAL A 200 10.06 4.18 13.48
CA VAL A 200 10.59 5.13 12.50
C VAL A 200 11.98 5.61 12.89
N SER A 201 12.26 5.86 14.16
CA SER A 201 13.61 6.23 14.61
C SER A 201 14.65 5.16 14.26
N LYS A 202 14.33 3.87 14.47
CA LYS A 202 15.22 2.76 14.08
C LYS A 202 15.42 2.68 12.57
N ALA A 203 14.35 2.88 11.79
CA ALA A 203 14.43 2.90 10.32
C ALA A 203 15.27 4.09 9.82
N VAL A 204 15.10 5.27 10.40
CA VAL A 204 15.86 6.49 10.05
C VAL A 204 17.32 6.34 10.46
N GLU A 205 17.62 5.82 11.66
CA GLU A 205 19.00 5.56 12.11
C GLU A 205 19.77 4.69 11.11
N ALA A 206 19.13 3.63 10.59
CA ALA A 206 19.73 2.73 9.62
C ALA A 206 19.86 3.34 8.21
N GLY A 207 18.88 4.14 7.76
CA GLY A 207 18.71 4.54 6.36
C GLY A 207 19.13 5.96 6.01
N LYS A 208 19.22 6.89 6.98
CA LYS A 208 19.48 8.31 6.76
C LYS A 208 20.77 8.56 5.94
N GLY A 209 20.61 9.31 4.84
CA GLY A 209 21.71 9.65 3.93
C GLY A 209 22.20 8.51 3.02
N LYS A 210 21.64 7.29 3.17
CA LYS A 210 21.98 6.14 2.32
C LYS A 210 20.87 5.85 1.30
N VAL A 211 19.61 6.00 1.70
CA VAL A 211 18.42 5.77 0.89
C VAL A 211 17.41 6.89 1.13
N ALA A 212 16.47 7.10 0.21
CA ALA A 212 15.37 8.03 0.43
C ALA A 212 14.33 7.38 1.37
N LEU A 213 13.89 8.12 2.41
CA LEU A 213 13.02 7.64 3.46
C LEU A 213 11.60 8.21 3.30
N PHE A 214 10.68 7.33 2.92
CA PHE A 214 9.26 7.64 2.78
C PHE A 214 8.43 7.01 3.91
N ALA A 215 7.26 7.59 4.18
CA ALA A 215 6.22 6.94 4.96
C ALA A 215 4.90 6.98 4.20
N LYS A 216 4.13 5.89 4.21
CA LYS A 216 2.74 5.89 3.75
C LYS A 216 1.83 6.11 4.92
N LEU A 217 1.06 7.20 4.87
CA LEU A 217 0.15 7.63 5.93
C LEU A 217 -1.28 7.74 5.39
N ASN A 218 -2.27 7.51 6.25
CA ASN A 218 -3.66 7.82 5.92
C ASN A 218 -3.91 9.33 5.94
N THR A 219 -4.78 9.81 5.03
CA THR A 219 -5.39 11.14 5.16
C THR A 219 -6.53 11.12 6.19
N ARG A 220 -7.21 9.98 6.33
CA ARG A 220 -8.15 9.61 7.40
C ARG A 220 -8.40 8.10 7.37
N ASP A 221 -8.91 7.53 8.45
CA ASP A 221 -9.28 6.11 8.51
C ASP A 221 -10.56 5.79 7.69
N GLY A 222 -11.41 6.78 7.44
CA GLY A 222 -12.57 6.69 6.55
C GLY A 222 -13.81 6.05 7.19
N PHE A 223 -13.91 6.01 8.52
CA PHE A 223 -15.08 5.54 9.25
C PHE A 223 -15.17 6.17 10.64
N LYS A 224 -16.39 6.19 11.20
CA LYS A 224 -16.65 6.78 12.52
C LYS A 224 -15.84 6.12 13.63
N GLY A 225 -15.11 6.91 14.39
CA GLY A 225 -14.26 6.46 15.51
C GLY A 225 -12.84 6.06 15.13
N GLY A 226 -12.48 6.18 13.85
CA GLY A 226 -11.09 6.16 13.37
C GLY A 226 -10.43 7.52 13.52
N GLN A 227 -9.18 7.63 13.01
CA GLN A 227 -8.47 8.91 12.94
C GLN A 227 -9.04 9.80 11.84
N GLU A 228 -9.10 11.09 12.12
CA GLU A 228 -9.45 12.13 11.17
C GLU A 228 -8.22 12.94 10.73
N THR A 229 -8.39 13.74 9.70
CA THR A 229 -7.31 14.46 9.01
C THR A 229 -6.46 15.32 9.94
N ASP A 230 -7.08 16.02 10.90
CA ASP A 230 -6.37 16.93 11.81
C ASP A 230 -5.37 16.19 12.70
N GLU A 231 -5.75 15.04 13.28
CA GLU A 231 -4.81 14.20 14.04
C GLU A 231 -3.68 13.65 13.15
N LEU A 232 -3.99 13.28 11.91
CA LEU A 232 -3.00 12.71 10.99
C LEU A 232 -2.03 13.76 10.42
N ILE A 233 -2.42 15.03 10.38
CA ILE A 233 -1.50 16.14 10.12
C ILE A 233 -0.45 16.25 11.24
N GLU A 234 -0.84 16.11 12.52
CA GLU A 234 0.14 16.09 13.62
C GLU A 234 1.06 14.87 13.54
N VAL A 235 0.55 13.71 13.14
CA VAL A 235 1.38 12.52 12.86
C VAL A 235 2.36 12.79 11.71
N ALA A 236 1.95 13.49 10.66
CA ALA A 236 2.82 13.85 9.54
C ALA A 236 3.95 14.82 9.96
N LYS A 237 3.65 15.80 10.80
CA LYS A 237 4.66 16.68 11.39
C LYS A 237 5.69 15.90 12.21
N GLU A 238 5.23 14.93 12.98
CA GLU A 238 6.11 14.08 13.77
C GLU A 238 7.00 13.19 12.88
N LEU A 239 6.46 12.60 11.81
CA LEU A 239 7.24 11.83 10.84
C LEU A 239 8.36 12.69 10.20
N ARG A 240 8.05 13.94 9.83
CA ARG A 240 9.05 14.90 9.35
C ARG A 240 10.14 15.15 10.40
N ASN A 241 9.76 15.40 11.66
CA ASN A 241 10.68 15.67 12.75
C ASN A 241 11.62 14.48 13.02
N LEU A 242 11.15 13.25 12.82
CA LEU A 242 11.94 12.03 12.94
C LEU A 242 12.91 11.84 11.77
N GLY A 243 12.75 12.56 10.66
CA GLY A 243 13.64 12.47 9.51
C GLY A 243 13.08 11.73 8.29
N ILE A 244 11.77 11.51 8.22
CA ILE A 244 11.11 11.07 6.99
C ILE A 244 11.18 12.22 5.97
N GLU A 245 11.60 11.90 4.75
CA GLU A 245 11.87 12.87 3.70
C GLU A 245 10.67 13.14 2.79
N ALA A 246 9.75 12.17 2.65
CA ALA A 246 8.48 12.37 1.96
C ALA A 246 7.36 11.48 2.55
N ILE A 247 6.11 11.96 2.48
CA ILE A 247 4.95 11.19 2.94
C ILE A 247 3.99 10.94 1.78
N VAL A 248 3.65 9.66 1.57
CA VAL A 248 2.63 9.24 0.61
C VAL A 248 1.26 9.31 1.28
N LEU A 249 0.39 10.21 0.79
CA LEU A 249 -0.93 10.47 1.34
C LEU A 249 -1.98 9.52 0.76
N SER A 250 -2.26 8.45 1.49
CA SER A 250 -3.29 7.47 1.17
C SER A 250 -4.49 7.58 2.14
N GLY A 251 -5.29 6.55 2.31
CA GLY A 251 -6.39 6.61 3.28
C GLY A 251 -7.10 5.28 3.46
N GLY A 252 -7.86 5.20 4.54
CA GLY A 252 -8.68 4.05 4.85
C GLY A 252 -8.04 3.03 5.79
N PHE A 253 -8.83 2.03 6.16
CA PHE A 253 -8.48 0.98 7.12
C PHE A 253 -8.99 -0.36 6.57
N VAL A 254 -8.10 -1.17 6.01
CA VAL A 254 -8.44 -2.35 5.19
C VAL A 254 -9.33 -3.35 5.94
N SER A 255 -9.06 -3.61 7.22
CA SER A 255 -9.86 -4.55 8.01
C SER A 255 -11.23 -4.03 8.42
N ARG A 256 -11.53 -2.75 8.19
CA ARG A 256 -12.82 -2.14 8.56
C ARG A 256 -13.59 -1.58 7.37
N HIS A 257 -12.91 -0.92 6.44
CA HIS A 257 -13.53 -0.29 5.27
C HIS A 257 -12.60 -0.37 4.04
N PRO A 258 -12.36 -1.58 3.49
CA PRO A 258 -11.40 -1.78 2.39
C PRO A 258 -11.72 -0.95 1.15
N GLN A 259 -13.01 -0.73 0.83
CA GLN A 259 -13.41 0.02 -0.34
C GLN A 259 -13.11 1.52 -0.24
N TYR A 260 -12.82 2.05 0.94
CA TYR A 260 -12.35 3.43 1.07
C TYR A 260 -10.99 3.65 0.38
N VAL A 261 -10.10 2.65 0.45
CA VAL A 261 -8.80 2.65 -0.26
C VAL A 261 -8.98 2.26 -1.73
N MET A 262 -9.74 1.19 -1.98
CA MET A 262 -9.79 0.54 -3.29
C MET A 262 -10.79 1.16 -4.25
N ARG A 263 -11.84 1.81 -3.73
CA ARG A 263 -12.98 2.29 -4.51
C ARG A 263 -13.65 1.17 -5.33
N GLY A 264 -14.82 1.42 -5.87
CA GLY A 264 -15.62 0.41 -6.57
C GLY A 264 -16.28 -0.60 -5.64
N GLN A 265 -16.80 -1.67 -6.20
CA GLN A 265 -17.47 -2.73 -5.44
C GLN A 265 -16.46 -3.70 -4.81
N PHE A 266 -16.87 -4.30 -3.69
CA PHE A 266 -16.14 -5.43 -3.10
C PHE A 266 -16.25 -6.67 -4.00
N PRO A 267 -15.14 -7.28 -4.44
CA PRO A 267 -15.15 -8.31 -5.47
C PRO A 267 -15.48 -9.70 -4.87
N VAL A 268 -16.69 -9.88 -4.36
CA VAL A 268 -17.12 -11.10 -3.64
C VAL A 268 -16.84 -12.38 -4.43
N LYS A 269 -17.27 -12.44 -5.71
CA LYS A 269 -17.08 -13.66 -6.52
C LYS A 269 -15.61 -13.98 -6.79
N PRO A 270 -14.75 -13.03 -7.22
CA PRO A 270 -13.31 -13.25 -7.30
C PRO A 270 -12.70 -13.74 -5.98
N ILE A 271 -13.00 -13.09 -4.85
CA ILE A 271 -12.48 -13.49 -3.54
C ILE A 271 -12.90 -14.94 -3.21
N VAL A 272 -14.18 -15.26 -3.31
CA VAL A 272 -14.70 -16.61 -3.03
C VAL A 272 -14.07 -17.66 -3.95
N HIS A 273 -13.80 -17.33 -5.22
CA HIS A 273 -13.15 -18.23 -6.16
C HIS A 273 -11.69 -18.54 -5.74
N TYR A 274 -10.92 -17.49 -5.43
CA TYR A 274 -9.49 -17.60 -5.13
C TYR A 274 -9.17 -17.92 -3.67
N PHE A 275 -10.13 -17.94 -2.76
CA PHE A 275 -9.87 -18.46 -1.42
C PHE A 275 -9.45 -19.93 -1.48
N PRO A 276 -8.44 -20.36 -0.70
CA PRO A 276 -8.07 -21.75 -0.58
C PRO A 276 -9.27 -22.64 -0.20
N TRP A 277 -9.34 -23.83 -0.79
CA TRP A 277 -10.47 -24.74 -0.58
C TRP A 277 -10.67 -25.17 0.89
N ASN A 278 -9.59 -25.26 1.66
CA ASN A 278 -9.59 -25.58 3.09
C ASN A 278 -10.17 -24.48 3.98
N LYS A 279 -10.42 -23.28 3.40
CA LYS A 279 -11.07 -22.13 4.08
C LYS A 279 -12.54 -21.98 3.64
N TRP A 280 -13.25 -23.08 3.38
CA TRP A 280 -14.63 -23.08 2.87
C TRP A 280 -15.62 -22.25 3.70
N TRP A 281 -15.46 -22.20 5.03
CA TRP A 281 -16.27 -21.39 5.93
C TRP A 281 -16.07 -19.87 5.71
N LEU A 282 -14.84 -19.43 5.36
CA LEU A 282 -14.59 -18.04 4.93
C LEU A 282 -15.25 -17.73 3.59
N LYS A 283 -15.23 -18.69 2.64
CA LYS A 283 -15.96 -18.56 1.37
C LYS A 283 -17.43 -18.29 1.60
N LEU A 284 -18.03 -19.07 2.50
CA LEU A 284 -19.45 -18.93 2.86
C LEU A 284 -19.71 -17.57 3.52
N GLY A 285 -18.89 -17.17 4.50
CA GLY A 285 -19.01 -15.89 5.18
C GLY A 285 -18.87 -14.68 4.23
N VAL A 286 -17.88 -14.68 3.36
CA VAL A 286 -17.67 -13.62 2.35
C VAL A 286 -18.81 -13.65 1.32
N GLY A 287 -19.28 -14.82 0.90
CA GLY A 287 -20.40 -14.95 -0.04
C GLY A 287 -21.69 -14.32 0.48
N LEU A 288 -22.00 -14.52 1.76
CA LEU A 288 -23.23 -14.03 2.39
C LEU A 288 -23.13 -12.57 2.85
N ALA A 289 -22.04 -12.17 3.47
CA ALA A 289 -21.90 -10.90 4.16
C ALA A 289 -20.95 -9.89 3.49
N GLY A 290 -20.16 -10.28 2.48
CA GLY A 290 -19.09 -9.45 1.94
C GLY A 290 -19.51 -8.06 1.50
N LYS A 291 -20.66 -7.92 0.83
CA LYS A 291 -21.19 -6.61 0.41
C LYS A 291 -21.73 -5.74 1.56
N ILE A 292 -22.14 -6.37 2.65
CA ILE A 292 -22.63 -5.68 3.85
C ILE A 292 -21.45 -5.17 4.66
N VAL A 293 -20.43 -6.01 4.81
CA VAL A 293 -19.22 -5.69 5.59
C VAL A 293 -18.32 -4.70 4.86
N ALA A 294 -18.29 -4.78 3.51
CA ALA A 294 -17.47 -3.89 2.67
C ALA A 294 -18.39 -3.14 1.65
N PRO A 295 -19.07 -2.08 2.09
CA PRO A 295 -19.97 -1.30 1.23
C PRO A 295 -19.21 -0.67 0.07
N THR A 296 -19.89 -0.54 -1.07
CA THR A 296 -19.35 0.08 -2.27
C THR A 296 -19.04 1.55 -2.03
N VAL A 297 -17.84 1.97 -2.46
CA VAL A 297 -17.45 3.38 -2.52
C VAL A 297 -17.17 3.74 -3.97
N PRO A 298 -17.90 4.70 -4.57
CA PRO A 298 -17.72 5.07 -5.97
C PRO A 298 -16.28 5.50 -6.25
N PHE A 299 -15.77 5.16 -7.43
CA PHE A 299 -14.52 5.72 -7.90
C PHE A 299 -14.78 7.13 -8.46
N LYS A 300 -13.86 8.03 -8.22
CA LYS A 300 -13.69 9.31 -8.93
C LYS A 300 -12.19 9.56 -9.12
N PRO A 301 -11.77 10.25 -10.18
CA PRO A 301 -10.40 10.70 -10.29
C PRO A 301 -9.97 11.51 -9.05
N LEU A 302 -8.72 11.39 -8.65
CA LEU A 302 -8.10 12.13 -7.55
C LEU A 302 -8.88 12.10 -6.22
N PHE A 303 -9.42 10.92 -5.85
CA PHE A 303 -10.38 10.75 -4.76
C PHE A 303 -9.86 11.06 -3.34
N PHE A 304 -8.56 11.28 -3.14
CA PHE A 304 -8.00 11.75 -1.87
C PHE A 304 -7.58 13.23 -1.91
N MET A 305 -7.78 13.94 -3.03
CA MET A 305 -7.25 15.28 -3.23
C MET A 305 -7.73 16.29 -2.16
N GLU A 306 -9.01 16.26 -1.82
CA GLU A 306 -9.58 17.18 -0.81
C GLU A 306 -8.86 17.08 0.54
N ASP A 307 -8.64 15.86 1.03
CA ASP A 307 -7.92 15.65 2.29
C ASP A 307 -6.43 15.90 2.15
N ALA A 308 -5.81 15.49 1.03
CA ALA A 308 -4.39 15.69 0.76
C ALA A 308 -4.01 17.19 0.73
N LEU A 309 -4.87 18.06 0.23
CA LEU A 309 -4.65 19.51 0.22
C LEU A 309 -4.60 20.10 1.64
N LYS A 310 -5.27 19.51 2.64
CA LYS A 310 -5.15 19.95 4.04
C LYS A 310 -3.74 19.72 4.59
N PHE A 311 -3.11 18.61 4.24
CA PHE A 311 -1.71 18.34 4.57
C PHE A 311 -0.77 19.32 3.88
N ARG A 312 -0.99 19.60 2.58
CA ARG A 312 -0.21 20.62 1.85
C ARG A 312 -0.33 22.00 2.51
N ALA A 313 -1.53 22.41 2.89
CA ALA A 313 -1.75 23.70 3.56
C ALA A 313 -1.06 23.76 4.94
N ALA A 314 -1.05 22.66 5.69
CA ALA A 314 -0.43 22.59 7.02
C ALA A 314 1.11 22.51 6.98
N MET A 315 1.70 21.99 5.88
CA MET A 315 3.14 21.76 5.71
C MET A 315 3.55 22.10 4.27
N PRO A 316 3.54 23.38 3.85
CA PRO A 316 3.71 23.79 2.46
C PRO A 316 5.08 23.46 1.86
N ASP A 317 6.13 23.41 2.69
CA ASP A 317 7.51 23.16 2.26
C ASP A 317 7.90 21.68 2.32
N PHE A 318 6.98 20.79 2.78
CA PHE A 318 7.28 19.37 2.90
C PHE A 318 6.81 18.58 1.67
N PRO A 319 7.64 17.66 1.11
CA PRO A 319 7.25 16.90 -0.07
C PRO A 319 6.23 15.82 0.29
N PHE A 320 4.98 16.02 -0.16
CA PHE A 320 3.95 15.00 -0.14
C PHE A 320 3.83 14.33 -1.50
N VAL A 321 3.71 13.00 -1.50
CA VAL A 321 3.44 12.20 -2.70
C VAL A 321 1.95 11.94 -2.79
N TYR A 322 1.34 12.32 -3.91
CA TYR A 322 -0.09 12.05 -4.11
C TYR A 322 -0.34 10.62 -4.58
N VAL A 323 -1.32 9.93 -4.00
CA VAL A 323 -1.84 8.65 -4.47
C VAL A 323 -3.37 8.65 -4.39
N GLY A 324 -4.02 8.04 -5.37
CA GLY A 324 -5.47 7.83 -5.34
C GLY A 324 -6.21 8.40 -6.56
N GLY A 325 -6.47 7.55 -7.56
CA GLY A 325 -7.24 7.92 -8.75
C GLY A 325 -6.49 8.71 -9.81
N VAL A 326 -5.16 8.59 -9.87
CA VAL A 326 -4.38 9.03 -11.04
C VAL A 326 -4.56 7.99 -12.15
N ILE A 327 -5.22 8.39 -13.23
CA ILE A 327 -5.64 7.52 -14.33
C ILE A 327 -5.29 8.05 -15.71
N SER A 328 -4.75 9.25 -15.82
CA SER A 328 -4.39 9.92 -17.07
C SER A 328 -3.29 10.95 -16.83
N ARG A 329 -2.73 11.45 -17.94
CA ARG A 329 -1.83 12.60 -17.92
C ARG A 329 -2.46 13.82 -17.22
N GLU A 330 -3.71 14.16 -17.58
CA GLU A 330 -4.46 15.27 -17.00
C GLU A 330 -4.53 15.16 -15.44
N THR A 331 -4.90 14.00 -14.91
CA THR A 331 -4.97 13.80 -13.45
C THR A 331 -3.60 13.80 -12.76
N ALA A 332 -2.55 13.38 -13.46
CA ALA A 332 -1.19 13.45 -12.96
C ALA A 332 -0.69 14.90 -12.89
N ASP A 333 -0.86 15.65 -13.98
CA ASP A 333 -0.49 17.06 -14.06
C ASP A 333 -1.26 17.91 -13.05
N GLU A 334 -2.58 17.68 -12.88
CA GLU A 334 -3.39 18.34 -11.83
C GLU A 334 -2.80 18.12 -10.43
N ALA A 335 -2.33 16.90 -10.11
CA ALA A 335 -1.71 16.66 -8.81
C ALA A 335 -0.39 17.42 -8.65
N ILE A 336 0.46 17.48 -9.69
CA ILE A 336 1.70 18.27 -9.69
C ILE A 336 1.41 19.76 -9.52
N GLU A 337 0.47 20.31 -10.28
CA GLU A 337 0.06 21.73 -10.21
C GLU A 337 -0.48 22.12 -8.83
N LYS A 338 -1.14 21.18 -8.13
CA LYS A 338 -1.58 21.37 -6.73
C LYS A 338 -0.44 21.26 -5.71
N GLY A 339 0.81 21.12 -6.17
CA GLY A 339 2.02 21.17 -5.34
C GLY A 339 2.45 19.82 -4.77
N PHE A 340 2.00 18.70 -5.34
CA PHE A 340 2.54 17.38 -5.01
C PHE A 340 3.72 17.08 -5.94
N PRO A 341 4.97 17.08 -5.46
CA PRO A 341 6.15 16.96 -6.33
C PRO A 341 6.29 15.60 -6.99
N MET A 342 5.59 14.59 -6.49
CA MET A 342 5.58 13.22 -7.01
C MET A 342 4.19 12.60 -6.89
N ILE A 343 3.89 11.64 -7.76
CA ILE A 343 2.65 10.86 -7.74
C ILE A 343 2.94 9.37 -7.63
N GLN A 344 2.02 8.63 -6.96
CA GLN A 344 2.02 7.17 -6.99
C GLN A 344 0.81 6.63 -7.73
N MET A 345 1.03 5.63 -8.58
CA MET A 345 0.00 4.92 -9.34
C MET A 345 0.01 3.43 -9.00
N GLY A 346 -1.15 2.87 -8.70
CA GLY A 346 -1.30 1.44 -8.42
C GLY A 346 -1.90 0.69 -9.60
N ARG A 347 -3.24 0.70 -9.70
CA ARG A 347 -3.98 -0.12 -10.68
C ARG A 347 -3.76 0.28 -12.14
N ALA A 348 -3.47 1.54 -12.44
CA ALA A 348 -3.12 1.97 -13.80
C ALA A 348 -1.88 1.21 -14.29
N VAL A 349 -0.81 1.19 -13.48
CA VAL A 349 0.45 0.49 -13.79
C VAL A 349 0.32 -1.04 -13.68
N LEU A 350 -0.62 -1.55 -12.87
CA LEU A 350 -0.92 -2.99 -12.83
C LEU A 350 -1.69 -3.45 -14.09
N GLU A 351 -2.56 -2.61 -14.62
CA GLU A 351 -3.32 -2.90 -15.82
C GLU A 351 -2.47 -2.76 -17.07
N ASP A 352 -1.56 -1.77 -17.09
CA ASP A 352 -0.64 -1.55 -18.20
C ASP A 352 0.74 -1.15 -17.66
N THR A 353 1.71 -2.05 -17.72
CA THR A 353 3.07 -1.78 -17.25
C THR A 353 3.79 -0.70 -18.05
N ASP A 354 3.35 -0.41 -19.30
CA ASP A 354 3.87 0.64 -20.19
C ASP A 354 3.10 1.98 -20.07
N PHE A 355 2.26 2.12 -19.06
CA PHE A 355 1.35 3.25 -18.89
C PHE A 355 2.06 4.60 -18.86
N VAL A 356 3.25 4.70 -18.25
CA VAL A 356 3.97 5.98 -18.15
C VAL A 356 4.53 6.43 -19.49
N ASN A 357 5.15 5.53 -20.27
CA ASN A 357 5.61 5.83 -21.63
C ASN A 357 4.44 6.28 -22.53
N LYS A 358 3.29 5.59 -22.41
CA LYS A 358 2.08 5.94 -23.18
C LYS A 358 1.52 7.31 -22.80
N MET A 359 1.51 7.65 -21.50
CA MET A 359 1.13 9.00 -21.02
C MET A 359 2.10 10.08 -21.51
N GLU A 360 3.38 9.77 -21.64
CA GLU A 360 4.37 10.71 -22.15
C GLU A 360 4.18 10.97 -23.64
N ALA A 361 3.92 9.91 -24.41
CA ALA A 361 3.74 9.96 -25.87
C ALA A 361 2.38 10.55 -26.28
N ASP A 362 1.32 10.30 -25.52
CA ASP A 362 -0.05 10.77 -25.81
C ASP A 362 -0.70 11.36 -24.56
N GLU A 363 -0.93 12.67 -24.58
CA GLU A 363 -1.56 13.42 -23.48
C GLU A 363 -3.00 12.96 -23.18
N LYS A 364 -3.68 12.31 -24.15
CA LYS A 364 -5.04 11.80 -24.00
C LYS A 364 -5.09 10.37 -23.50
N HIS A 365 -3.91 9.72 -23.35
CA HIS A 365 -3.88 8.34 -22.89
C HIS A 365 -4.45 8.21 -21.47
N CYS A 366 -5.39 7.28 -21.30
CA CYS A 366 -6.05 6.98 -20.04
C CYS A 366 -5.90 5.51 -19.69
N SER A 367 -5.82 5.21 -18.39
CA SER A 367 -5.80 3.83 -17.89
C SER A 367 -7.08 3.08 -18.28
N GLY A 368 -6.92 1.87 -18.77
CA GLY A 368 -8.03 0.96 -19.06
C GLY A 368 -8.60 0.25 -17.81
N CYS A 369 -8.17 0.60 -16.60
CA CYS A 369 -8.67 -0.03 -15.37
C CYS A 369 -10.13 0.34 -15.08
N GLU A 370 -11.03 -0.65 -15.05
CA GLU A 370 -12.48 -0.48 -14.82
C GLU A 370 -12.89 -0.61 -13.34
N HIS A 371 -11.94 -0.65 -12.42
CA HIS A 371 -12.14 -0.70 -10.96
C HIS A 371 -12.97 -1.90 -10.46
N SER A 372 -12.93 -3.04 -11.17
CA SER A 372 -13.60 -4.28 -10.76
C SER A 372 -13.06 -4.88 -9.47
N ASN A 373 -11.86 -4.47 -9.06
CA ASN A 373 -11.10 -5.04 -7.94
C ASN A 373 -10.83 -6.56 -8.07
N PHE A 374 -10.90 -7.12 -9.27
CA PHE A 374 -10.56 -8.53 -9.54
C PHE A 374 -9.17 -8.88 -9.02
N CYS A 375 -8.18 -8.01 -9.28
CA CYS A 375 -6.79 -8.16 -8.84
C CYS A 375 -6.68 -8.38 -7.32
N ILE A 376 -7.51 -7.68 -6.53
CA ILE A 376 -7.57 -7.85 -5.06
C ILE A 376 -8.17 -9.20 -4.68
N GLY A 377 -9.18 -9.68 -5.42
CA GLY A 377 -9.75 -11.00 -5.18
C GLY A 377 -8.77 -12.13 -5.49
N ARG A 378 -7.93 -11.96 -6.53
CA ARG A 378 -6.97 -12.95 -6.98
C ARG A 378 -5.80 -13.16 -5.99
N MET A 379 -5.34 -12.11 -5.33
CA MET A 379 -4.17 -12.15 -4.45
C MET A 379 -4.31 -13.06 -3.21
N TYR A 380 -5.51 -13.61 -2.94
CA TYR A 380 -5.71 -14.53 -1.81
C TYR A 380 -5.05 -15.90 -2.00
N SER A 381 -4.76 -16.31 -3.24
CA SER A 381 -4.05 -17.57 -3.52
C SER A 381 -3.17 -17.55 -4.76
N LYS A 382 -3.19 -16.47 -5.52
CA LYS A 382 -2.45 -16.29 -6.77
C LYS A 382 -1.79 -14.90 -6.78
N SER A 383 -0.89 -14.66 -7.71
CA SER A 383 -0.30 -13.34 -7.95
C SER A 383 -1.36 -12.30 -8.29
N MET A 384 -1.14 -11.05 -7.89
CA MET A 384 -2.01 -9.94 -8.22
C MET A 384 -1.88 -9.57 -9.71
N GLN A 385 -2.92 -9.84 -10.50
CA GLN A 385 -2.97 -9.53 -11.94
C GLN A 385 -4.29 -8.85 -12.31
N CYS A 386 -4.25 -8.04 -13.38
CA CYS A 386 -5.47 -7.51 -13.99
C CYS A 386 -6.23 -8.64 -14.71
N HIS A 387 -7.56 -8.64 -14.63
CA HIS A 387 -8.38 -9.63 -15.32
C HIS A 387 -8.17 -9.67 -16.83
N LYS A 388 -7.74 -8.57 -17.44
CA LYS A 388 -7.45 -8.45 -18.87
C LYS A 388 -6.23 -9.26 -19.33
N HIS A 389 -5.31 -9.55 -18.40
CA HIS A 389 -4.06 -10.26 -18.66
C HIS A 389 -3.98 -11.60 -17.92
N CYS A 390 -5.12 -12.04 -17.34
CA CYS A 390 -5.18 -13.24 -16.52
C CYS A 390 -5.58 -14.44 -17.38
N GLU A 391 -4.64 -15.33 -17.67
CA GLU A 391 -4.88 -16.51 -18.53
C GLU A 391 -5.75 -17.57 -17.84
N ASP A 392 -5.73 -17.66 -16.50
CA ASP A 392 -6.48 -18.63 -15.71
C ASP A 392 -7.88 -18.15 -15.27
N ILE A 393 -8.38 -17.05 -15.85
CA ILE A 393 -9.71 -16.54 -15.55
C ILE A 393 -10.81 -17.43 -16.15
N THR A 394 -11.72 -17.91 -15.31
CA THR A 394 -12.83 -18.74 -15.79
C THR A 394 -13.95 -17.91 -16.44
N PRO A 395 -14.75 -18.50 -17.38
CA PRO A 395 -15.89 -17.79 -17.99
C PRO A 395 -16.89 -17.24 -16.96
N GLY A 396 -17.07 -17.94 -15.83
CA GLY A 396 -17.93 -17.49 -14.74
C GLY A 396 -17.38 -16.24 -14.01
N LEU A 397 -16.06 -16.12 -13.90
CA LEU A 397 -15.40 -14.93 -13.36
C LEU A 397 -15.44 -13.76 -14.35
N VAL A 398 -15.24 -14.01 -15.65
CA VAL A 398 -15.37 -12.97 -16.67
C VAL A 398 -16.74 -12.30 -16.58
N LYS A 399 -17.83 -13.09 -16.60
CA LYS A 399 -19.21 -12.57 -16.44
C LYS A 399 -19.41 -11.82 -15.10
N ALA A 400 -18.73 -12.26 -14.03
CA ALA A 400 -18.81 -11.57 -12.74
C ALA A 400 -18.12 -10.21 -12.77
N VAL A 401 -16.95 -10.12 -13.41
CA VAL A 401 -16.19 -8.87 -13.60
C VAL A 401 -16.97 -7.90 -14.47
N GLU A 402 -17.48 -8.35 -15.61
CA GLU A 402 -18.33 -7.53 -16.50
C GLU A 402 -19.53 -6.94 -15.77
N LYS A 403 -20.21 -7.75 -14.92
CA LYS A 403 -21.33 -7.27 -14.11
C LYS A 403 -20.88 -6.21 -13.09
N ILE A 404 -19.73 -6.38 -12.44
CA ILE A 404 -19.18 -5.39 -11.50
C ILE A 404 -18.86 -4.10 -12.24
N ASN A 405 -18.20 -4.19 -13.39
CA ASN A 405 -17.80 -3.04 -14.21
C ASN A 405 -19.03 -2.24 -14.67
N ALA A 406 -20.06 -2.93 -15.19
CA ALA A 406 -21.33 -2.28 -15.60
C ALA A 406 -22.03 -1.58 -14.42
N GLN A 407 -21.98 -2.15 -13.22
CA GLN A 407 -22.57 -1.53 -12.03
C GLN A 407 -21.75 -0.33 -11.54
N ASN A 408 -20.42 -0.40 -11.58
CA ASN A 408 -19.54 0.74 -11.27
C ASN A 408 -19.78 1.88 -12.26
N ASP A 409 -19.77 1.60 -13.57
CA ASP A 409 -20.00 2.58 -14.63
C ASP A 409 -21.35 3.30 -14.45
N LYS A 410 -22.43 2.55 -14.23
CA LYS A 410 -23.77 3.13 -13.97
C LYS A 410 -23.76 4.06 -12.75
N MET A 411 -23.08 3.66 -11.69
CA MET A 411 -22.99 4.45 -10.46
C MET A 411 -22.16 5.72 -10.66
N GLU A 412 -21.02 5.61 -11.32
CA GLU A 412 -20.11 6.73 -11.59
C GLU A 412 -20.73 7.77 -12.52
N ARG A 413 -21.45 7.33 -13.58
CA ARG A 413 -22.25 8.23 -14.45
C ARG A 413 -23.36 8.93 -13.68
N LYS A 414 -24.12 8.21 -12.82
CA LYS A 414 -25.18 8.81 -11.99
C LYS A 414 -24.64 9.90 -11.07
N LEU A 415 -23.39 9.80 -10.61
CA LEU A 415 -22.74 10.76 -9.74
C LEU A 415 -21.95 11.85 -10.50
N GLY A 416 -21.95 11.80 -11.84
CA GLY A 416 -21.20 12.76 -12.67
C GLY A 416 -19.68 12.57 -12.64
N TYR A 417 -19.20 11.44 -12.18
CA TYR A 417 -17.76 11.14 -12.12
C TYR A 417 -17.23 10.54 -13.44
N LYS A 418 -18.10 10.13 -14.33
CA LYS A 418 -17.80 9.62 -15.66
C LYS A 418 -18.83 10.19 -16.65
N LYS A 419 -18.36 10.61 -17.84
CA LYS A 419 -19.19 11.09 -18.95
C LYS A 419 -19.87 9.95 -19.71
#